data_19402a6673b2a3ea4927ed3cce000081
#
_entry.id   19402a6673b2a3ea4927ed3cce000081
#
_cell.length_a   1.000
_cell.length_b   1.000
_cell.length_c   1.000
_cell.angle_alpha   90.00
_cell.angle_beta   90.00
_cell.angle_gamma   90.00
#
_symmetry.space_group_name_H-M   'P 1'
#
loop_
_entity.id
_entity.type
_entity.pdbx_description
1 polymer ?
#
loop_
_entity_poly.entity_id
_entity_poly.type
_entity_poly.pdbx_seq_one_letter_code
_entity_poly.pdbx_strand_id
1 'polypeptide(L)'
;MDDVARRVGVSRVTIYRYFPKKDQLINALLMRELRRFLTKLEAVIEAESTSEAKLSEGLLFCLAFLREHRVLNRLLRTEPELILPYLTTKADTVVAAARGWIARLIRGEVAAGRIELPEQDIEMLAELLVRTVISLVITPTTVLPVDSPEGQRRLVEVYVKPLVAAVRPRAAAPSVPATTAAVPSGLEGSPR
;
A
#
# COMPACT_ATOMS: atom_id res chain seq x y z
N MET A 1 -23.07 20.02 5.72
CA MET A 1 -24.24 19.11 5.58
C MET A 1 -25.39 19.77 4.84
N ASP A 2 -25.72 21.01 5.14
CA ASP A 2 -26.85 21.75 4.52
C ASP A 2 -26.65 21.99 3.02
N ASP A 3 -25.43 22.34 2.62
CA ASP A 3 -25.09 22.50 1.19
C ASP A 3 -25.16 21.20 0.42
N VAL A 4 -24.79 20.08 1.06
CA VAL A 4 -24.92 18.75 0.47
C VAL A 4 -26.40 18.41 0.26
N ALA A 5 -27.26 18.62 1.29
CA ALA A 5 -28.69 18.40 1.19
C ALA A 5 -29.32 19.17 0.03
N ARG A 6 -28.98 20.45 -0.09
CA ARG A 6 -29.46 21.33 -1.15
C ARG A 6 -29.02 20.87 -2.54
N ARG A 7 -27.73 20.48 -2.71
CA ARG A 7 -27.19 20.03 -4.00
C ARG A 7 -27.76 18.70 -4.47
N VAL A 8 -28.08 17.80 -3.53
CA VAL A 8 -28.61 16.46 -3.82
C VAL A 8 -30.16 16.47 -3.92
N GLY A 9 -30.81 17.59 -3.56
CA GLY A 9 -32.27 17.72 -3.61
C GLY A 9 -33.01 16.91 -2.54
N VAL A 10 -32.36 16.64 -1.38
CA VAL A 10 -32.98 15.95 -0.25
C VAL A 10 -33.07 16.86 0.97
N SER A 11 -33.95 16.50 1.93
CA SER A 11 -34.07 17.27 3.16
C SER A 11 -32.84 17.10 4.04
N ARG A 12 -32.50 18.11 4.82
CA ARG A 12 -31.48 18.06 5.87
C ARG A 12 -31.71 16.90 6.83
N VAL A 13 -32.97 16.70 7.24
CA VAL A 13 -33.39 15.60 8.14
C VAL A 13 -33.06 14.24 7.51
N THR A 14 -33.25 14.09 6.21
CA THR A 14 -32.91 12.85 5.50
C THR A 14 -31.41 12.56 5.57
N ILE A 15 -30.55 13.55 5.32
CA ILE A 15 -29.10 13.36 5.42
C ILE A 15 -28.68 12.99 6.83
N TYR A 16 -29.16 13.71 7.86
CA TYR A 16 -28.80 13.43 9.25
C TYR A 16 -29.32 12.08 9.74
N ARG A 17 -30.40 11.57 9.17
CA ARG A 17 -30.90 10.21 9.47
C ARG A 17 -29.93 9.13 8.99
N TYR A 18 -29.31 9.30 7.81
CA TYR A 18 -28.34 8.34 7.25
C TYR A 18 -26.92 8.58 7.76
N PHE A 19 -26.55 9.82 7.99
CA PHE A 19 -25.22 10.24 8.42
C PHE A 19 -25.32 11.22 9.58
N PRO A 20 -25.51 10.74 10.82
CA PRO A 20 -25.63 11.59 12.01
C PRO A 20 -24.42 12.51 12.24
N LYS A 21 -23.25 12.13 11.75
CA LYS A 21 -22.01 12.92 11.85
C LYS A 21 -21.40 13.14 10.46
N LYS A 22 -20.79 14.32 10.26
CA LYS A 22 -20.08 14.67 9.02
C LYS A 22 -18.98 13.65 8.69
N ASP A 23 -18.25 13.17 9.71
CA ASP A 23 -17.18 12.17 9.55
C ASP A 23 -17.69 10.86 8.94
N GLN A 24 -18.90 10.43 9.30
CA GLN A 24 -19.50 9.21 8.75
C GLN A 24 -19.81 9.36 7.25
N LEU A 25 -20.31 10.53 6.84
CA LEU A 25 -20.55 10.82 5.42
C LEU A 25 -19.23 10.84 4.63
N ILE A 26 -18.20 11.50 5.16
CA ILE A 26 -16.87 11.57 4.51
C ILE A 26 -16.27 10.16 4.41
N ASN A 27 -16.29 9.37 5.48
CA ASN A 27 -15.80 8.00 5.44
C ASN A 27 -16.56 7.13 4.44
N ALA A 28 -17.90 7.23 4.39
CA ALA A 28 -18.69 6.48 3.42
C ALA A 28 -18.35 6.86 1.97
N LEU A 29 -18.12 8.15 1.72
CA LEU A 29 -17.68 8.64 0.41
C LEU A 29 -16.30 8.11 0.05
N LEU A 30 -15.33 8.22 0.95
CA LEU A 30 -13.97 7.74 0.74
C LEU A 30 -13.94 6.22 0.49
N MET A 31 -14.68 5.45 1.27
CA MET A 31 -14.78 4.01 1.08
C MET A 31 -15.45 3.62 -0.25
N ARG A 32 -16.40 4.43 -0.73
CA ARG A 32 -17.00 4.25 -2.06
C ARG A 32 -15.98 4.51 -3.16
N GLU A 33 -15.25 5.62 -3.07
CA GLU A 33 -14.23 5.97 -4.07
C GLU A 33 -13.05 4.99 -4.02
N LEU A 34 -12.63 4.54 -2.83
CA LEU A 34 -11.62 3.50 -2.68
C LEU A 34 -12.06 2.19 -3.38
N ARG A 35 -13.28 1.72 -3.14
CA ARG A 35 -13.78 0.50 -3.82
C ARG A 35 -13.75 0.64 -5.33
N ARG A 36 -14.20 1.79 -5.87
CA ARG A 36 -14.16 2.07 -7.32
C ARG A 36 -12.74 2.08 -7.87
N PHE A 37 -11.82 2.66 -7.12
CA PHE A 37 -10.40 2.66 -7.46
C PHE A 37 -9.84 1.24 -7.48
N LEU A 38 -10.08 0.45 -6.42
CA LEU A 38 -9.58 -0.91 -6.30
C LEU A 38 -10.15 -1.84 -7.39
N THR A 39 -11.43 -1.69 -7.76
CA THR A 39 -12.03 -2.45 -8.88
C THR A 39 -11.33 -2.14 -10.21
N LYS A 40 -10.99 -0.88 -10.47
CA LYS A 40 -10.26 -0.51 -11.69
C LYS A 40 -8.82 -1.03 -11.67
N LEU A 41 -8.16 -0.94 -10.51
CA LEU A 41 -6.82 -1.45 -10.31
C LEU A 41 -6.78 -2.97 -10.50
N GLU A 42 -7.77 -3.70 -9.99
CA GLU A 42 -7.91 -5.14 -10.16
C GLU A 42 -7.98 -5.53 -11.64
N ALA A 43 -8.77 -4.83 -12.43
CA ALA A 43 -8.86 -5.06 -13.87
C ALA A 43 -7.52 -4.85 -14.60
N VAL A 44 -6.73 -3.85 -14.19
CA VAL A 44 -5.39 -3.61 -14.75
C VAL A 44 -4.43 -4.75 -14.36
N ILE A 45 -4.45 -5.17 -13.10
CA ILE A 45 -3.58 -6.24 -12.58
C ILE A 45 -3.93 -7.60 -13.21
N GLU A 46 -5.22 -7.90 -13.36
CA GLU A 46 -5.68 -9.18 -13.93
C GLU A 46 -5.35 -9.32 -15.42
N ALA A 47 -5.17 -8.21 -16.13
CA ALA A 47 -4.74 -8.23 -17.53
C ALA A 47 -3.29 -8.70 -17.70
N GLU A 48 -2.49 -8.69 -16.62
CA GLU A 48 -1.08 -9.01 -16.65
C GLU A 48 -0.81 -10.47 -16.24
N SER A 49 0.12 -11.12 -16.93
CA SER A 49 0.42 -12.55 -16.75
C SER A 49 1.51 -12.82 -15.70
N THR A 50 2.39 -11.85 -15.44
CA THR A 50 3.51 -12.02 -14.50
C THR A 50 3.35 -11.12 -13.27
N SER A 51 3.81 -11.57 -12.10
CA SER A 51 3.78 -10.77 -10.86
C SER A 51 4.53 -9.46 -11.00
N GLU A 52 5.59 -9.44 -11.80
CA GLU A 52 6.36 -8.24 -12.07
C GLU A 52 5.58 -7.22 -12.90
N ALA A 53 4.90 -7.66 -13.96
CA ALA A 53 4.04 -6.81 -14.77
C ALA A 53 2.84 -6.31 -13.96
N LYS A 54 2.21 -7.16 -13.15
CA LYS A 54 1.14 -6.78 -12.22
C LYS A 54 1.55 -5.66 -11.28
N LEU A 55 2.73 -5.77 -10.68
CA LEU A 55 3.28 -4.72 -9.82
C LEU A 55 3.50 -3.42 -10.59
N SER A 56 4.14 -3.50 -11.76
CA SER A 56 4.47 -2.32 -12.57
C SER A 56 3.24 -1.59 -13.05
N GLU A 57 2.34 -2.29 -13.74
CA GLU A 57 1.14 -1.68 -14.31
C GLU A 57 0.17 -1.22 -13.19
N GLY A 58 0.10 -1.97 -12.08
CA GLY A 58 -0.67 -1.55 -10.92
C GLY A 58 -0.14 -0.24 -10.31
N LEU A 59 1.17 -0.09 -10.15
CA LEU A 59 1.76 1.15 -9.64
C LEU A 59 1.63 2.31 -10.63
N LEU A 60 1.85 2.07 -11.92
CA LEU A 60 1.64 3.07 -12.96
C LEU A 60 0.21 3.57 -12.99
N PHE A 61 -0.76 2.65 -12.87
CA PHE A 61 -2.17 3.00 -12.75
C PHE A 61 -2.45 3.86 -11.52
N CYS A 62 -1.90 3.49 -10.34
CA CYS A 62 -2.05 4.28 -9.12
C CYS A 62 -1.54 5.72 -9.31
N LEU A 63 -0.33 5.88 -9.84
CA LEU A 63 0.27 7.20 -10.06
C LEU A 63 -0.55 8.04 -11.04
N ALA A 64 -0.97 7.46 -12.17
CA ALA A 64 -1.78 8.14 -13.17
C ALA A 64 -3.16 8.53 -12.60
N PHE A 65 -3.85 7.59 -11.94
CA PHE A 65 -5.15 7.82 -11.34
C PHE A 65 -5.14 8.98 -10.34
N LEU A 66 -4.14 8.98 -9.44
CA LEU A 66 -4.03 10.02 -8.41
C LEU A 66 -3.74 11.38 -9.01
N ARG A 67 -2.88 11.46 -10.00
CA ARG A 67 -2.60 12.71 -10.74
C ARG A 67 -3.84 13.26 -11.42
N GLU A 68 -4.67 12.40 -12.00
CA GLU A 68 -5.85 12.78 -12.77
C GLU A 68 -7.12 12.96 -11.92
N HIS A 69 -7.08 12.62 -10.63
CA HIS A 69 -8.26 12.65 -9.76
C HIS A 69 -8.66 14.09 -9.39
N ARG A 70 -9.42 14.73 -10.29
CA ARG A 70 -9.78 16.16 -10.20
C ARG A 70 -10.38 16.57 -8.85
N VAL A 71 -11.29 15.76 -8.30
CA VAL A 71 -11.98 16.09 -7.03
C VAL A 71 -11.00 16.05 -5.86
N LEU A 72 -10.19 15.01 -5.75
CA LEU A 72 -9.17 14.87 -4.69
C LEU A 72 -8.16 16.02 -4.76
N ASN A 73 -7.60 16.26 -5.94
CA ASN A 73 -6.62 17.31 -6.16
C ASN A 73 -7.19 18.71 -5.92
N ARG A 74 -8.48 18.94 -6.23
CA ARG A 74 -9.17 20.18 -5.88
C ARG A 74 -9.32 20.33 -4.37
N LEU A 75 -9.82 19.30 -3.67
CA LEU A 75 -10.00 19.33 -2.21
C LEU A 75 -8.68 19.56 -1.49
N LEU A 76 -7.61 18.88 -1.89
CA LEU A 76 -6.28 19.07 -1.31
C LEU A 76 -5.75 20.51 -1.46
N ARG A 77 -6.17 21.22 -2.52
CA ARG A 77 -5.74 22.62 -2.74
C ARG A 77 -6.66 23.65 -2.10
N THR A 78 -7.97 23.41 -2.10
CA THR A 78 -8.94 24.45 -1.70
C THR A 78 -9.50 24.26 -0.30
N GLU A 79 -9.57 23.03 0.18
CA GLU A 79 -10.17 22.66 1.47
C GLU A 79 -9.39 21.48 2.12
N PRO A 80 -8.04 21.63 2.29
CA PRO A 80 -7.20 20.54 2.79
C PRO A 80 -7.64 20.04 4.18
N GLU A 81 -8.15 20.90 5.03
CA GLU A 81 -8.66 20.57 6.37
C GLU A 81 -9.83 19.57 6.34
N LEU A 82 -10.54 19.45 5.21
CA LEU A 82 -11.62 18.49 5.06
C LEU A 82 -11.14 17.09 4.75
N ILE A 83 -10.03 16.95 4.01
CA ILE A 83 -9.60 15.65 3.46
C ILE A 83 -8.33 15.11 4.12
N LEU A 84 -7.38 15.99 4.50
CA LEU A 84 -6.11 15.57 5.08
C LEU A 84 -6.25 14.68 6.31
N PRO A 85 -7.15 14.94 7.29
CA PRO A 85 -7.30 14.05 8.43
C PRO A 85 -7.59 12.61 8.03
N TYR A 86 -8.37 12.38 6.98
CA TYR A 86 -8.74 11.03 6.51
C TYR A 86 -7.67 10.35 5.65
N LEU A 87 -6.64 11.08 5.26
CA LEU A 87 -5.44 10.54 4.61
C LEU A 87 -4.27 10.44 5.60
N THR A 88 -4.44 10.91 6.84
CA THR A 88 -3.40 10.94 7.87
C THR A 88 -3.90 10.36 9.21
N THR A 89 -4.31 11.22 10.16
CA THR A 89 -4.65 10.84 11.54
C THR A 89 -5.95 10.04 11.71
N LYS A 90 -6.84 10.07 10.72
CA LYS A 90 -8.10 9.29 10.68
C LYS A 90 -8.11 8.30 9.50
N ALA A 91 -6.93 7.92 9.00
CA ALA A 91 -6.80 7.07 7.80
C ALA A 91 -7.03 5.57 8.08
N ASP A 92 -7.19 5.15 9.31
CA ASP A 92 -7.20 3.74 9.74
C ASP A 92 -8.10 2.86 8.88
N THR A 93 -9.34 3.30 8.64
CA THR A 93 -10.33 2.54 7.85
C THR A 93 -9.90 2.40 6.39
N VAL A 94 -9.38 3.47 5.79
CA VAL A 94 -8.95 3.49 4.39
C VAL A 94 -7.68 2.65 4.22
N VAL A 95 -6.72 2.83 5.12
CA VAL A 95 -5.45 2.07 5.11
C VAL A 95 -5.72 0.59 5.33
N ALA A 96 -6.54 0.22 6.31
CA ALA A 96 -6.85 -1.18 6.59
C ALA A 96 -7.56 -1.86 5.40
N ALA A 97 -8.51 -1.17 4.76
CA ALA A 97 -9.22 -1.72 3.60
C ALA A 97 -8.30 -1.89 2.39
N ALA A 98 -7.46 -0.89 2.09
CA ALA A 98 -6.50 -0.96 0.98
C ALA A 98 -5.42 -2.02 1.23
N ARG A 99 -4.85 -2.06 2.44
CA ARG A 99 -3.88 -3.08 2.86
C ARG A 99 -4.45 -4.49 2.72
N GLY A 100 -5.65 -4.74 3.28
CA GLY A 100 -6.27 -6.06 3.19
C GLY A 100 -6.54 -6.51 1.76
N TRP A 101 -6.87 -5.59 0.86
CA TRP A 101 -7.05 -5.88 -0.55
C TRP A 101 -5.72 -6.22 -1.23
N ILE A 102 -4.65 -5.42 -1.03
CA ILE A 102 -3.31 -5.69 -1.58
C ILE A 102 -2.76 -7.00 -1.02
N ALA A 103 -2.89 -7.24 0.29
CA ALA A 103 -2.44 -8.48 0.92
C ALA A 103 -3.12 -9.72 0.29
N ARG A 104 -4.40 -9.65 -0.06
CA ARG A 104 -5.09 -10.72 -0.80
C ARG A 104 -4.45 -10.99 -2.16
N LEU A 105 -4.12 -9.94 -2.92
CA LEU A 105 -3.45 -10.10 -4.22
C LEU A 105 -2.09 -10.78 -4.06
N ILE A 106 -1.28 -10.32 -3.10
CA ILE A 106 0.03 -10.90 -2.83
C ILE A 106 -0.11 -12.37 -2.42
N ARG A 107 -1.06 -12.71 -1.54
CA ARG A 107 -1.35 -14.12 -1.17
C ARG A 107 -1.72 -14.97 -2.38
N GLY A 108 -2.48 -14.42 -3.32
CA GLY A 108 -2.80 -15.10 -4.57
C GLY A 108 -1.55 -15.42 -5.40
N GLU A 109 -0.59 -14.50 -5.47
CA GLU A 109 0.68 -14.73 -6.18
C GLU A 109 1.57 -15.77 -5.47
N VAL A 110 1.59 -15.74 -4.12
CA VAL A 110 2.30 -16.75 -3.29
C VAL A 110 1.66 -18.13 -3.46
N ALA A 111 0.33 -18.22 -3.36
CA ALA A 111 -0.39 -19.49 -3.50
C ALA A 111 -0.22 -20.12 -4.91
N ALA A 112 -0.03 -19.27 -5.91
CA ALA A 112 0.24 -19.71 -7.29
C ALA A 112 1.74 -20.06 -7.53
N GLY A 113 2.60 -19.94 -6.50
CA GLY A 113 4.03 -20.22 -6.61
C GLY A 113 4.82 -19.23 -7.47
N ARG A 114 4.25 -18.04 -7.76
CA ARG A 114 4.90 -17.03 -8.59
C ARG A 114 5.86 -16.14 -7.82
N ILE A 115 5.64 -16.01 -6.51
CA ILE A 115 6.54 -15.30 -5.57
C ILE A 115 6.65 -16.09 -4.28
N GLU A 116 7.78 -15.93 -3.59
CA GLU A 116 8.00 -16.45 -2.25
C GLU A 116 8.04 -15.29 -1.27
N LEU A 117 7.09 -15.25 -0.33
CA LEU A 117 7.02 -14.25 0.71
C LEU A 117 6.39 -14.85 1.96
N PRO A 118 7.02 -14.74 3.14
CA PRO A 118 6.45 -15.18 4.41
C PRO A 118 5.14 -14.42 4.72
N GLU A 119 4.17 -15.09 5.35
CA GLU A 119 2.86 -14.50 5.65
C GLU A 119 2.98 -13.20 6.47
N GLN A 120 3.91 -13.15 7.42
CA GLN A 120 4.18 -11.95 8.22
C GLN A 120 4.64 -10.74 7.40
N ASP A 121 5.32 -10.97 6.27
CA ASP A 121 5.86 -9.92 5.42
C ASP A 121 4.81 -9.40 4.42
N ILE A 122 3.78 -10.20 4.12
CA ILE A 122 2.71 -9.82 3.20
C ILE A 122 1.96 -8.58 3.70
N GLU A 123 1.53 -8.57 4.95
CA GLU A 123 0.81 -7.44 5.54
C GLU A 123 1.70 -6.19 5.62
N MET A 124 2.97 -6.36 5.98
CA MET A 124 3.93 -5.24 6.05
C MET A 124 4.18 -4.64 4.67
N LEU A 125 4.41 -5.47 3.65
CA LEU A 125 4.60 -4.99 2.27
C LEU A 125 3.36 -4.28 1.75
N ALA A 126 2.17 -4.85 1.99
CA ALA A 126 0.92 -4.24 1.59
C ALA A 126 0.72 -2.86 2.25
N GLU A 127 1.03 -2.72 3.54
CA GLU A 127 0.93 -1.44 4.24
C GLU A 127 1.94 -0.42 3.73
N LEU A 128 3.19 -0.82 3.48
CA LEU A 128 4.21 0.06 2.90
C LEU A 128 3.79 0.60 1.53
N LEU A 129 3.21 -0.23 0.67
CA LEU A 129 2.69 0.20 -0.64
C LEU A 129 1.56 1.23 -0.48
N VAL A 130 0.58 0.98 0.40
CA VAL A 130 -0.51 1.92 0.67
C VAL A 130 0.03 3.26 1.18
N ARG A 131 0.93 3.25 2.16
CA ARG A 131 1.50 4.47 2.73
C ARG A 131 2.33 5.25 1.72
N THR A 132 3.08 4.57 0.86
CA THR A 132 3.84 5.21 -0.22
C THR A 132 2.91 5.96 -1.17
N VAL A 133 1.83 5.30 -1.61
CA VAL A 133 0.82 5.93 -2.48
C VAL A 133 0.18 7.13 -1.79
N ILE A 134 -0.24 7.01 -0.54
CA ILE A 134 -0.82 8.12 0.24
C ILE A 134 0.18 9.28 0.35
N SER A 135 1.45 9.00 0.64
CA SER A 135 2.50 10.02 0.74
C SER A 135 2.63 10.84 -0.54
N LEU A 136 2.64 10.18 -1.70
CA LEU A 136 2.70 10.85 -3.02
C LEU A 136 1.44 11.69 -3.31
N VAL A 137 0.29 11.30 -2.74
CA VAL A 137 -0.96 12.07 -2.87
C VAL A 137 -0.93 13.35 -2.07
N ILE A 138 -0.54 13.27 -0.80
CA ILE A 138 -0.61 14.42 0.13
C ILE A 138 0.57 15.37 0.00
N THR A 139 1.67 14.90 -0.59
CA THR A 139 2.90 15.70 -0.80
C THR A 139 3.26 15.69 -2.28
N PRO A 140 2.59 16.52 -3.12
CA PRO A 140 2.78 16.49 -4.57
C PRO A 140 4.15 17.01 -5.02
N THR A 141 4.80 17.86 -4.22
CA THR A 141 6.16 18.35 -4.54
C THR A 141 7.18 17.25 -4.25
N THR A 142 7.80 16.74 -5.31
CA THR A 142 8.74 15.62 -5.23
C THR A 142 9.80 15.73 -6.33
N VAL A 143 10.98 15.15 -6.06
CA VAL A 143 12.03 14.95 -7.09
C VAL A 143 11.81 13.66 -7.89
N LEU A 144 10.82 12.85 -7.47
CA LEU A 144 10.46 11.63 -8.19
C LEU A 144 9.77 12.00 -9.51
N PRO A 145 10.11 11.34 -10.61
CA PRO A 145 9.61 11.71 -11.93
C PRO A 145 8.17 11.19 -12.16
N VAL A 146 7.22 11.62 -11.30
CA VAL A 146 5.82 11.14 -11.34
C VAL A 146 4.92 11.94 -12.28
N ASP A 147 5.42 13.05 -12.85
CA ASP A 147 4.63 13.98 -13.66
C ASP A 147 4.48 13.55 -15.14
N SER A 148 5.30 12.62 -15.60
CA SER A 148 5.24 12.10 -16.97
C SER A 148 5.16 10.59 -17.01
N PRO A 149 4.52 9.99 -18.03
CA PRO A 149 4.46 8.54 -18.19
C PRO A 149 5.83 7.86 -18.25
N GLU A 150 6.81 8.49 -18.94
CA GLU A 150 8.17 7.96 -18.99
C GLU A 150 8.85 7.99 -17.62
N GLY A 151 8.68 9.10 -16.89
CA GLY A 151 9.21 9.23 -15.54
C GLY A 151 8.61 8.22 -14.57
N GLN A 152 7.30 8.03 -14.60
CA GLN A 152 6.60 7.03 -13.81
C GLN A 152 7.13 5.62 -14.11
N ARG A 153 7.27 5.27 -15.39
CA ARG A 153 7.82 3.98 -15.80
C ARG A 153 9.25 3.79 -15.31
N ARG A 154 10.10 4.81 -15.46
CA ARG A 154 11.47 4.78 -14.93
C ARG A 154 11.49 4.59 -13.41
N LEU A 155 10.62 5.26 -12.66
CA LEU A 155 10.50 5.11 -11.21
C LEU A 155 10.20 3.65 -10.84
N VAL A 156 9.23 3.05 -11.51
CA VAL A 156 8.84 1.66 -11.23
C VAL A 156 9.97 0.70 -11.60
N GLU A 157 10.50 0.79 -12.82
CA GLU A 157 11.50 -0.17 -13.34
C GLU A 157 12.82 -0.09 -12.59
N VAL A 158 13.33 1.13 -12.35
CA VAL A 158 14.69 1.33 -11.84
C VAL A 158 14.74 1.28 -10.31
N TYR A 159 13.68 1.71 -9.63
CA TYR A 159 13.71 1.85 -8.17
C TYR A 159 12.75 0.92 -7.43
N VAL A 160 11.50 0.80 -7.89
CA VAL A 160 10.50 0.02 -7.12
C VAL A 160 10.68 -1.48 -7.31
N LYS A 161 10.84 -1.96 -8.54
CA LYS A 161 11.04 -3.39 -8.81
C LYS A 161 12.25 -3.97 -8.07
N PRO A 162 13.44 -3.36 -8.11
CA PRO A 162 14.60 -3.86 -7.36
C PRO A 162 14.39 -3.87 -5.85
N LEU A 163 13.69 -2.86 -5.29
CA LEU A 163 13.36 -2.82 -3.86
C LEU A 163 12.45 -3.98 -3.47
N VAL A 164 11.41 -4.24 -4.25
CA VAL A 164 10.50 -5.36 -3.99
C VAL A 164 11.20 -6.70 -4.19
N ALA A 165 12.08 -6.83 -5.19
CA ALA A 165 12.88 -8.03 -5.40
C ALA A 165 13.86 -8.30 -4.24
N ALA A 166 14.38 -7.25 -3.61
CA ALA A 166 15.28 -7.37 -2.45
C ALA A 166 14.57 -7.83 -1.17
N VAL A 167 13.24 -7.67 -1.08
CA VAL A 167 12.42 -8.13 0.06
C VAL A 167 12.20 -9.66 0.03
N ARG A 168 12.53 -10.34 -1.07
CA ARG A 168 12.48 -11.81 -1.11
C ARG A 168 13.35 -12.41 -0.01
N PRO A 169 12.88 -13.46 0.71
CA PRO A 169 13.71 -14.11 1.72
C PRO A 169 15.03 -14.52 1.08
N ARG A 170 16.11 -14.03 1.60
CA ARG A 170 17.42 -14.56 1.28
C ARG A 170 17.38 -16.02 1.69
N ALA A 171 17.60 -16.95 0.77
CA ALA A 171 17.72 -18.36 1.08
C ALA A 171 18.59 -18.48 2.34
N ALA A 172 18.10 -19.20 3.35
CA ALA A 172 18.78 -19.33 4.63
C ALA A 172 20.26 -19.64 4.37
N ALA A 173 21.14 -18.79 4.87
CA ALA A 173 22.58 -19.07 4.77
C ALA A 173 22.81 -20.48 5.31
N PRO A 174 23.60 -21.33 4.62
CA PRO A 174 23.86 -22.67 5.10
C PRO A 174 24.35 -22.56 6.54
N SER A 175 23.69 -23.27 7.44
CA SER A 175 24.05 -23.33 8.85
C SER A 175 25.53 -23.74 8.92
N VAL A 176 26.35 -22.83 9.45
CA VAL A 176 27.76 -23.16 9.76
C VAL A 176 27.72 -24.36 10.71
N PRO A 177 28.31 -25.52 10.36
CA PRO A 177 28.32 -26.64 11.26
C PRO A 177 29.01 -26.21 12.54
N ALA A 178 28.38 -26.45 13.69
CA ALA A 178 28.96 -26.18 14.98
C ALA A 178 30.28 -26.94 15.07
N THR A 179 31.38 -26.21 15.01
CA THR A 179 32.70 -26.79 15.29
C THR A 179 32.67 -27.22 16.75
N THR A 180 32.53 -28.54 16.97
CA THR A 180 32.69 -29.16 18.27
C THR A 180 34.16 -28.96 18.67
N ALA A 181 34.41 -27.94 19.49
CA ALA A 181 35.68 -27.76 20.13
C ALA A 181 35.88 -28.94 21.09
N ALA A 182 36.70 -29.89 20.67
CA ALA A 182 37.19 -30.94 21.53
C ALA A 182 38.04 -30.30 22.65
N VAL A 183 37.56 -30.37 23.88
CA VAL A 183 38.30 -30.04 25.07
C VAL A 183 39.39 -31.10 25.21
N PRO A 184 40.68 -30.75 25.24
CA PRO A 184 41.74 -31.74 25.55
C PRO A 184 41.67 -32.06 27.04
N SER A 185 41.24 -33.30 27.34
CA SER A 185 41.46 -33.96 28.63
C SER A 185 42.91 -34.31 28.73
N GLY A 186 43.61 -33.80 29.71
CA GLY A 186 44.92 -34.29 30.02
C GLY A 186 45.79 -33.29 30.76
N LEU A 187 45.75 -33.36 32.08
CA LEU A 187 46.89 -33.21 32.98
C LEU A 187 46.47 -33.74 34.36
N GLU A 188 46.43 -35.07 34.45
CA GLU A 188 46.73 -35.79 35.70
C GLU A 188 48.23 -35.87 35.82
N GLY A 189 48.74 -35.69 36.97
CA GLY A 189 50.11 -35.95 37.31
C GLY A 189 50.59 -35.09 38.46
N SER A 190 50.58 -35.43 39.55
CA SER A 190 51.20 -36.43 40.47
C SER A 190 51.97 -35.72 41.61
N PRO A 191 52.08 -36.30 42.76
CA PRO A 191 52.38 -35.60 44.02
C PRO A 191 53.84 -35.58 44.37
N ARG A 192 54.25 -34.59 45.13
CA ARG A 192 55.20 -34.68 46.27
C ARG A 192 55.16 -33.41 47.11
#